data_b0ba2fd473d46326fc182b5401e74c6d
#
_entry.id   b0ba2fd473d46326fc182b5401e74c6d
#
_cell.length_a   1.000
_cell.length_b   1.000
_cell.length_c   1.000
_cell.angle_alpha   90.00
_cell.angle_beta   90.00
_cell.angle_gamma   90.00
#
_symmetry.space_group_name_H-M   'P 1'
#
loop_
_entity.id
_entity.type
_entity.pdbx_description
1 polymer ?
#
loop_
_entity_poly.entity_id
_entity_poly.type
_entity_poly.pdbx_seq_one_letter_code
_entity_poly.pdbx_strand_id
1 'polypeptide(L)'
;PAIGYFTDDAIPDVFVHFVIGAFPDYSSSTSLMIDGGTGEVLWKNDSTHSGFTSPLAADMNGDGRDEILMIRGGGQMFEAIGEFSFYHDIEILDSCTLSHELLIQRDQMSIGTPTLVDMDGDGLLDLITTDTSGYSGASYSIIRWSLGVESPDSISWGSYLGTNNDGIF
;
A
#
# COMPACT_ATOMS: atom_id res chain seq x y z
N PRO A 1 4.44 6.85 4.48
CA PRO A 1 5.58 5.92 4.53
C PRO A 1 5.19 4.63 5.22
N ALA A 2 5.98 3.57 5.00
CA ALA A 2 6.04 2.38 5.84
C ALA A 2 7.47 2.19 6.30
N ILE A 3 7.63 1.54 7.45
CA ILE A 3 8.92 1.14 7.99
C ILE A 3 8.92 -0.38 8.08
N GLY A 4 10.00 -1.01 7.67
CA GLY A 4 10.14 -2.46 7.65
C GLY A 4 11.58 -2.89 7.49
N TYR A 5 11.80 -4.19 7.45
CA TYR A 5 13.11 -4.80 7.19
C TYR A 5 13.17 -5.24 5.74
N PHE A 6 13.65 -4.36 4.84
CA PHE A 6 13.72 -4.62 3.40
C PHE A 6 15.10 -5.10 2.95
N THR A 7 16.09 -5.08 3.85
CA THR A 7 17.46 -5.56 3.65
C THR A 7 17.80 -6.69 4.62
N ASP A 8 19.00 -7.30 4.45
CA ASP A 8 19.47 -8.39 5.33
C ASP A 8 20.06 -7.90 6.65
N ASP A 9 20.09 -6.61 6.88
CA ASP A 9 20.59 -6.07 8.15
C ASP A 9 19.45 -5.94 9.18
N ALA A 10 19.80 -5.65 10.42
CA ALA A 10 18.82 -5.48 11.49
C ALA A 10 18.41 -4.02 11.70
N ILE A 11 18.65 -3.16 10.71
CA ILE A 11 18.30 -1.74 10.76
C ILE A 11 17.02 -1.54 9.96
N PRO A 12 15.98 -0.94 10.54
CA PRO A 12 14.74 -0.69 9.82
C PRO A 12 14.93 0.25 8.63
N ASP A 13 14.34 -0.11 7.51
CA ASP A 13 14.33 0.62 6.25
C ASP A 13 13.05 1.42 6.08
N VAL A 14 13.03 2.33 5.10
CA VAL A 14 11.88 3.21 4.86
C VAL A 14 11.38 3.06 3.43
N PHE A 15 10.08 2.80 3.29
CA PHE A 15 9.38 2.94 2.02
C PHE A 15 8.51 4.18 2.01
N VAL A 16 8.67 5.03 1.00
CA VAL A 16 7.90 6.26 0.85
C VAL A 16 7.27 6.37 -0.52
N HIS A 17 6.09 6.97 -0.55
CA HIS A 17 5.36 7.29 -1.76
C HIS A 17 5.07 8.80 -1.79
N PHE A 18 5.53 9.47 -2.84
CA PHE A 18 5.34 10.89 -3.07
C PHE A 18 4.40 11.09 -4.26
N VAL A 19 3.44 11.97 -4.11
CA VAL A 19 2.53 12.38 -5.18
C VAL A 19 2.92 13.76 -5.65
N ILE A 20 3.02 13.95 -6.97
CA ILE A 20 3.38 15.21 -7.61
C ILE A 20 2.13 15.83 -8.24
N GLY A 21 1.89 17.10 -7.93
CA GLY A 21 0.71 17.82 -8.37
C GLY A 21 -0.14 18.29 -7.21
N ALA A 22 -1.35 18.71 -7.50
CA ALA A 22 -2.34 19.13 -6.53
C ALA A 22 -3.71 18.55 -6.89
N PHE A 23 -4.52 18.25 -5.87
CA PHE A 23 -5.88 17.77 -6.09
C PHE A 23 -6.68 18.76 -6.97
N PRO A 24 -7.41 18.29 -8.00
CA PRO A 24 -7.58 16.90 -8.43
C PRO A 24 -6.54 16.41 -9.46
N ASP A 25 -5.60 17.28 -9.88
CA ASP A 25 -4.69 17.05 -11.02
C ASP A 25 -3.33 16.51 -10.55
N TYR A 26 -3.32 15.30 -10.00
CA TYR A 26 -2.05 14.61 -9.74
C TYR A 26 -1.44 14.09 -11.04
N SER A 27 -0.24 14.57 -11.35
CA SER A 27 0.41 14.28 -12.64
C SER A 27 1.29 13.04 -12.62
N SER A 28 1.83 12.70 -11.46
CA SER A 28 2.73 11.55 -11.31
C SER A 28 2.96 11.21 -9.84
N SER A 29 3.61 10.09 -9.59
CA SER A 29 4.10 9.70 -8.27
C SER A 29 5.49 9.09 -8.35
N THR A 30 6.20 9.11 -7.24
CA THR A 30 7.49 8.46 -7.07
C THR A 30 7.47 7.63 -5.80
N SER A 31 7.81 6.36 -5.91
CA SER A 31 8.02 5.48 -4.76
C SER A 31 9.50 5.21 -4.59
N LEU A 32 9.98 5.25 -3.35
CA LEU A 32 11.37 4.98 -2.99
C LEU A 32 11.42 3.95 -1.86
N MET A 33 12.35 3.00 -1.97
CA MET A 33 12.83 2.19 -0.86
C MET A 33 14.21 2.70 -0.48
N ILE A 34 14.41 2.98 0.79
CA ILE A 34 15.61 3.64 1.33
C ILE A 34 16.17 2.77 2.45
N ASP A 35 17.41 2.38 2.33
CA ASP A 35 18.17 1.69 3.37
C ASP A 35 18.32 2.61 4.60
N GLY A 36 17.85 2.15 5.75
CA GLY A 36 17.86 2.93 6.99
C GLY A 36 19.24 3.06 7.61
N GLY A 37 20.14 2.13 7.32
CA GLY A 37 21.51 2.15 7.81
C GLY A 37 22.42 3.11 7.07
N THR A 38 22.25 3.21 5.74
CA THR A 38 23.12 4.00 4.86
C THR A 38 22.47 5.25 4.30
N GLY A 39 21.14 5.27 4.21
CA GLY A 39 20.37 6.32 3.54
C GLY A 39 20.38 6.19 2.01
N GLU A 40 20.91 5.09 1.46
CA GLU A 40 20.93 4.86 0.02
C GLU A 40 19.53 4.48 -0.50
N VAL A 41 19.23 4.93 -1.73
CA VAL A 41 18.00 4.51 -2.42
C VAL A 41 18.23 3.15 -3.05
N LEU A 42 17.58 2.13 -2.50
CA LEU A 42 17.68 0.74 -2.95
C LEU A 42 16.84 0.49 -4.20
N TRP A 43 15.68 1.14 -4.26
CA TRP A 43 14.75 0.99 -5.37
C TRP A 43 13.96 2.28 -5.57
N LYS A 44 13.63 2.56 -6.83
CA LYS A 44 12.84 3.71 -7.23
C LYS A 44 11.89 3.33 -8.36
N ASN A 45 10.65 3.80 -8.27
CA ASN A 45 9.68 3.71 -9.35
C ASN A 45 8.95 5.04 -9.52
N ASP A 46 8.98 5.57 -10.74
CA ASP A 46 8.19 6.73 -11.16
C ASP A 46 6.95 6.22 -11.91
N SER A 47 5.78 6.68 -11.51
CA SER A 47 4.49 6.22 -12.04
C SER A 47 3.57 7.40 -12.33
N THR A 48 2.62 7.17 -13.23
CA THR A 48 1.49 8.10 -13.47
C THR A 48 0.31 7.84 -12.52
N HIS A 49 0.38 6.80 -11.71
CA HIS A 49 -0.66 6.45 -10.75
C HIS A 49 -0.34 7.05 -9.38
N SER A 50 -1.31 7.68 -8.77
CA SER A 50 -1.19 8.25 -7.43
C SER A 50 -1.99 7.41 -6.44
N GLY A 51 -1.39 7.06 -5.30
CA GLY A 51 -2.11 6.46 -4.18
C GLY A 51 -2.41 7.51 -3.12
N PHE A 52 -3.60 7.44 -2.54
CA PHE A 52 -3.99 8.30 -1.40
C PHE A 52 -3.83 7.58 -0.07
N THR A 53 -3.24 6.39 -0.09
CA THR A 53 -3.11 5.51 1.07
C THR A 53 -1.66 5.39 1.48
N SER A 54 -1.42 5.09 2.75
CA SER A 54 -0.08 4.72 3.21
C SER A 54 0.24 3.29 2.81
N PRO A 55 1.48 2.99 2.41
CA PRO A 55 1.93 1.61 2.24
C PRO A 55 2.01 0.88 3.58
N LEU A 56 1.98 -0.45 3.52
CA LEU A 56 2.14 -1.35 4.66
C LEU A 56 3.36 -2.23 4.44
N ALA A 57 3.91 -2.81 5.52
CA ALA A 57 5.05 -3.71 5.46
C ALA A 57 4.87 -4.91 6.40
N ALA A 58 5.08 -6.10 5.88
CA ALA A 58 5.05 -7.36 6.60
C ALA A 58 5.81 -8.43 5.82
N ASP A 59 6.44 -9.38 6.51
CA ASP A 59 7.02 -10.59 5.90
C ASP A 59 5.87 -11.55 5.52
N MET A 60 5.40 -11.47 4.27
CA MET A 60 4.26 -12.23 3.79
C MET A 60 4.65 -13.58 3.17
N ASN A 61 5.92 -13.77 2.86
CA ASN A 61 6.43 -14.98 2.22
C ASN A 61 7.30 -15.85 3.14
N GLY A 62 7.64 -15.34 4.35
CA GLY A 62 8.41 -16.05 5.36
C GLY A 62 9.90 -16.12 5.07
N ASP A 63 10.44 -15.21 4.25
CA ASP A 63 11.86 -15.18 3.89
C ASP A 63 12.73 -14.35 4.85
N GLY A 64 12.11 -13.66 5.81
CA GLY A 64 12.76 -12.84 6.83
C GLY A 64 12.91 -11.38 6.43
N ARG A 65 12.36 -10.96 5.28
CA ARG A 65 12.26 -9.57 4.85
C ARG A 65 10.79 -9.20 4.66
N ASP A 66 10.49 -7.93 4.89
CA ASP A 66 9.14 -7.44 4.68
C ASP A 66 8.86 -7.17 3.19
N GLU A 67 7.69 -7.60 2.72
CA GLU A 67 7.09 -7.10 1.50
C GLU A 67 6.40 -5.76 1.75
N ILE A 68 6.27 -4.96 0.70
CA ILE A 68 5.53 -3.70 0.72
C ILE A 68 4.19 -3.88 0.02
N LEU A 69 3.09 -3.73 0.75
CA LEU A 69 1.76 -3.68 0.18
C LEU A 69 1.38 -2.23 -0.09
N MET A 70 1.01 -1.95 -1.34
CA MET A 70 0.63 -0.62 -1.82
C MET A 70 -0.76 -0.65 -2.41
N ILE A 71 -1.53 0.42 -2.16
CA ILE A 71 -2.73 0.69 -2.95
C ILE A 71 -2.39 1.89 -3.84
N ARG A 72 -2.35 1.66 -5.13
CA ARG A 72 -2.17 2.70 -6.14
C ARG A 72 -3.45 2.89 -6.90
N GLY A 73 -3.79 4.12 -7.18
CA GLY A 73 -5.03 4.43 -7.86
C GLY A 73 -4.89 5.64 -8.75
N GLY A 74 -5.92 5.90 -9.47
CA GLY A 74 -6.02 7.05 -10.34
C GLY A 74 -7.48 7.40 -10.60
N GLY A 75 -7.65 8.48 -11.33
CA GLY A 75 -8.95 8.90 -11.83
C GLY A 75 -8.84 9.27 -13.30
N GLN A 76 -9.87 8.97 -14.04
CA GLN A 76 -10.00 9.33 -15.44
C GLN A 76 -11.28 10.12 -15.66
N MET A 77 -11.15 11.29 -16.25
CA MET A 77 -12.29 12.08 -16.66
C MET A 77 -12.74 11.65 -18.07
N PHE A 78 -14.00 11.25 -18.19
CA PHE A 78 -14.63 10.99 -19.48
C PHE A 78 -15.32 12.27 -19.94
N GLU A 79 -14.58 13.14 -20.64
CA GLU A 79 -15.05 14.46 -21.08
C GLU A 79 -16.36 14.41 -21.89
N ALA A 80 -16.56 13.32 -22.65
CA ALA A 80 -17.75 13.16 -23.50
C ALA A 80 -19.07 13.06 -22.72
N ILE A 81 -19.02 12.62 -21.48
CA ILE A 81 -20.20 12.41 -20.61
C ILE A 81 -20.12 13.21 -19.29
N GLY A 82 -18.98 13.89 -19.07
CA GLY A 82 -18.76 14.68 -17.83
C GLY A 82 -18.64 13.82 -16.57
N GLU A 83 -18.32 12.53 -16.71
CA GLU A 83 -18.16 11.59 -15.60
C GLU A 83 -16.68 11.38 -15.29
N PHE A 84 -16.41 11.22 -13.99
CA PHE A 84 -15.08 10.88 -13.47
C PHE A 84 -15.12 9.47 -12.91
N SER A 85 -14.25 8.59 -13.42
CA SER A 85 -14.09 7.24 -12.92
C SER A 85 -12.81 7.12 -12.11
N PHE A 86 -12.90 6.42 -11.01
CA PHE A 86 -11.75 6.08 -10.17
C PHE A 86 -11.47 4.59 -10.26
N TYR A 87 -10.21 4.24 -10.12
CA TYR A 87 -9.76 2.86 -9.98
C TYR A 87 -8.64 2.79 -8.94
N HIS A 88 -8.42 1.61 -8.41
CA HIS A 88 -7.22 1.32 -7.63
C HIS A 88 -6.76 -0.11 -7.85
N ASP A 89 -5.46 -0.29 -7.71
CA ASP A 89 -4.74 -1.55 -7.76
C ASP A 89 -4.11 -1.80 -6.39
N ILE A 90 -4.27 -3.02 -5.87
CA ILE A 90 -3.56 -3.49 -4.68
C ILE A 90 -2.40 -4.33 -5.16
N GLU A 91 -1.19 -3.90 -4.85
CA GLU A 91 0.04 -4.51 -5.31
C GLU A 91 0.95 -4.86 -4.13
N ILE A 92 1.69 -5.96 -4.28
CA ILE A 92 2.81 -6.32 -3.42
C ILE A 92 4.11 -6.10 -4.18
N LEU A 93 5.07 -5.47 -3.52
CA LEU A 93 6.46 -5.39 -3.94
C LEU A 93 7.28 -6.29 -3.01
N ASP A 94 7.85 -7.35 -3.54
CA ASP A 94 8.81 -8.19 -2.86
C ASP A 94 10.14 -7.45 -2.73
N SER A 95 10.60 -7.23 -1.51
CA SER A 95 11.81 -6.43 -1.25
C SER A 95 13.09 -7.16 -1.65
N CYS A 96 13.08 -8.49 -1.67
CA CYS A 96 14.23 -9.32 -2.01
C CYS A 96 14.46 -9.37 -3.53
N THR A 97 13.40 -9.64 -4.29
CA THR A 97 13.48 -9.83 -5.75
C THR A 97 13.17 -8.58 -6.55
N LEU A 98 12.59 -7.57 -5.90
CA LEU A 98 12.06 -6.34 -6.49
C LEU A 98 10.97 -6.61 -7.55
N SER A 99 10.32 -7.74 -7.44
CA SER A 99 9.19 -8.11 -8.29
C SER A 99 7.89 -7.51 -7.77
N HIS A 100 7.01 -7.11 -8.69
CA HIS A 100 5.69 -6.62 -8.40
C HIS A 100 4.65 -7.67 -8.72
N GLU A 101 3.70 -7.85 -7.82
CA GLU A 101 2.52 -8.65 -8.03
C GLU A 101 1.26 -7.80 -7.88
N LEU A 102 0.39 -7.81 -8.90
CA LEU A 102 -0.94 -7.24 -8.84
C LEU A 102 -1.88 -8.24 -8.19
N LEU A 103 -2.36 -7.97 -6.98
CA LEU A 103 -3.29 -8.83 -6.28
C LEU A 103 -4.75 -8.57 -6.70
N ILE A 104 -5.15 -7.31 -6.74
CA ILE A 104 -6.54 -6.91 -6.91
C ILE A 104 -6.59 -5.62 -7.73
N GLN A 105 -7.53 -5.57 -8.68
CA GLN A 105 -7.89 -4.35 -9.41
C GLN A 105 -9.38 -4.03 -9.19
N ARG A 106 -9.69 -2.77 -8.93
CA ARG A 106 -11.05 -2.30 -8.65
C ARG A 106 -11.35 -0.99 -9.37
N ASP A 107 -12.59 -0.89 -9.87
CA ASP A 107 -13.13 0.34 -10.47
C ASP A 107 -13.78 1.25 -9.40
N GLN A 108 -13.06 1.47 -8.31
CA GLN A 108 -13.48 2.29 -7.17
C GLN A 108 -12.27 3.01 -6.62
N MET A 109 -12.48 4.05 -5.85
CA MET A 109 -11.40 4.75 -5.16
C MET A 109 -11.21 4.16 -3.77
N SER A 110 -10.01 3.76 -3.43
CA SER A 110 -9.66 3.47 -2.03
C SER A 110 -9.28 4.76 -1.32
N ILE A 111 -9.91 4.99 -0.18
CA ILE A 111 -9.68 6.17 0.66
C ILE A 111 -9.34 5.72 2.07
N GLY A 112 -8.20 6.06 2.52
CA GLY A 112 -7.74 5.69 3.85
C GLY A 112 -6.70 4.59 3.81
N THR A 113 -5.90 4.56 4.84
CA THR A 113 -4.83 3.57 4.98
C THR A 113 -5.44 2.20 5.22
N PRO A 114 -5.04 1.18 4.46
CA PRO A 114 -5.44 -0.19 4.71
C PRO A 114 -4.88 -0.69 6.05
N THR A 115 -5.35 -1.85 6.48
CA THR A 115 -4.84 -2.51 7.68
C THR A 115 -4.58 -3.98 7.40
N LEU A 116 -3.41 -4.47 7.79
CA LEU A 116 -3.04 -5.89 7.80
C LEU A 116 -3.29 -6.46 9.19
N VAL A 117 -4.01 -7.56 9.27
CA VAL A 117 -4.35 -8.24 10.53
C VAL A 117 -4.91 -9.63 10.24
N ASP A 118 -4.74 -10.60 11.14
CA ASP A 118 -5.60 -11.79 11.17
C ASP A 118 -6.90 -11.42 11.90
N MET A 119 -7.94 -11.07 11.11
CA MET A 119 -9.15 -10.47 11.67
C MET A 119 -10.10 -11.47 12.30
N ASP A 120 -10.15 -12.70 11.80
CA ASP A 120 -11.07 -13.73 12.30
C ASP A 120 -10.39 -14.84 13.11
N GLY A 121 -9.07 -14.77 13.27
CA GLY A 121 -8.30 -15.70 14.08
C GLY A 121 -8.08 -17.06 13.42
N ASP A 122 -8.11 -17.12 12.09
CA ASP A 122 -7.90 -18.37 11.34
C ASP A 122 -6.42 -18.64 11.04
N GLY A 123 -5.53 -17.73 11.43
CA GLY A 123 -4.08 -17.82 11.23
C GLY A 123 -3.63 -17.30 9.86
N LEU A 124 -4.53 -16.77 9.04
CA LEU A 124 -4.21 -16.17 7.77
C LEU A 124 -4.24 -14.64 7.84
N LEU A 125 -3.39 -14.01 7.04
CA LEU A 125 -3.32 -12.56 6.97
C LEU A 125 -4.48 -12.00 6.14
N ASP A 126 -5.19 -11.05 6.72
CA ASP A 126 -6.25 -10.29 6.04
C ASP A 126 -5.78 -8.87 5.74
N LEU A 127 -6.26 -8.35 4.62
CA LEU A 127 -6.18 -6.94 4.26
C LEU A 127 -7.56 -6.29 4.39
N ILE A 128 -7.66 -5.25 5.19
CA ILE A 128 -8.87 -4.46 5.34
C ILE A 128 -8.72 -3.17 4.55
N THR A 129 -9.62 -2.93 3.62
CA THR A 129 -9.66 -1.71 2.79
C THR A 129 -10.97 -0.97 2.92
N THR A 130 -10.95 0.30 2.56
CA THR A 130 -12.15 1.13 2.44
C THR A 130 -12.28 1.65 1.02
N ASP A 131 -13.40 1.34 0.39
CA ASP A 131 -13.72 1.76 -0.97
C ASP A 131 -14.86 2.78 -0.98
N THR A 132 -14.82 3.71 -1.93
CA THR A 132 -15.93 4.62 -2.20
C THR A 132 -16.34 4.55 -3.65
N SER A 133 -17.65 4.48 -3.90
CA SER A 133 -18.18 4.57 -5.26
C SER A 133 -18.62 5.99 -5.58
N GLY A 134 -18.21 6.46 -6.76
CA GLY A 134 -18.57 7.74 -7.33
C GLY A 134 -17.88 8.94 -6.68
N TYR A 135 -17.79 10.02 -7.44
CA TYR A 135 -17.15 11.28 -7.02
C TYR A 135 -17.86 11.95 -5.84
N SER A 136 -19.15 11.72 -5.70
CA SER A 136 -19.97 12.31 -4.63
C SER A 136 -19.99 11.49 -3.34
N GLY A 137 -19.22 10.39 -3.25
CA GLY A 137 -19.22 9.55 -2.06
C GLY A 137 -20.57 8.88 -1.78
N ALA A 138 -21.26 8.45 -2.82
CA ALA A 138 -22.62 7.92 -2.70
C ALA A 138 -22.71 6.61 -1.88
N SER A 139 -21.61 5.84 -1.81
CA SER A 139 -21.51 4.70 -0.90
C SER A 139 -20.08 4.46 -0.47
N TYR A 140 -19.94 3.92 0.75
CA TYR A 140 -18.67 3.49 1.33
C TYR A 140 -18.78 2.01 1.66
N SER A 141 -17.71 1.28 1.43
CA SER A 141 -17.60 -0.13 1.79
C SER A 141 -16.32 -0.37 2.58
N ILE A 142 -16.40 -1.20 3.60
CA ILE A 142 -15.25 -1.79 4.26
C ILE A 142 -15.16 -3.22 3.73
N ILE A 143 -14.01 -3.59 3.20
CA ILE A 143 -13.81 -4.88 2.54
C ILE A 143 -12.67 -5.60 3.25
N ARG A 144 -12.90 -6.87 3.57
CA ARG A 144 -11.88 -7.81 4.02
C ARG A 144 -11.47 -8.69 2.85
N TRP A 145 -10.18 -8.81 2.64
CA TRP A 145 -9.54 -9.69 1.69
C TRP A 145 -8.66 -10.68 2.45
N SER A 146 -8.94 -11.97 2.38
CA SER A 146 -7.97 -12.95 2.85
C SER A 146 -6.87 -13.09 1.81
N LEU A 147 -5.64 -12.85 2.23
CA LEU A 147 -4.47 -12.91 1.35
C LEU A 147 -4.00 -14.34 1.11
N GLY A 148 -4.50 -15.30 1.92
CA GLY A 148 -4.17 -16.72 1.78
C GLY A 148 -2.72 -17.05 2.20
N VAL A 149 -2.04 -16.11 2.86
CA VAL A 149 -0.71 -16.31 3.45
C VAL A 149 -0.83 -16.42 4.96
N GLU A 150 0.06 -17.18 5.61
CA GLU A 150 0.09 -17.27 7.07
C GLU A 150 0.37 -15.89 7.68
N SER A 151 -0.33 -15.58 8.76
CA SER A 151 -0.09 -14.35 9.50
C SER A 151 1.28 -14.43 10.18
N PRO A 152 2.22 -13.50 9.90
CA PRO A 152 3.51 -13.52 10.56
C PRO A 152 3.39 -13.27 12.06
N ASP A 153 4.37 -13.72 12.84
CA ASP A 153 4.43 -13.50 14.30
C ASP A 153 4.42 -12.01 14.66
N SER A 154 4.92 -11.16 13.76
CA SER A 154 4.90 -9.70 13.88
C SER A 154 4.66 -9.06 12.54
N ILE A 155 3.84 -8.00 12.51
CA ILE A 155 3.61 -7.15 11.35
C ILE A 155 4.39 -5.85 11.59
N SER A 156 5.36 -5.55 10.73
CA SER A 156 6.25 -4.40 10.91
C SER A 156 5.50 -3.08 10.82
N TRP A 157 4.66 -2.90 9.79
CA TRP A 157 3.87 -1.68 9.58
C TRP A 157 2.48 -2.00 9.03
N GLY A 158 1.59 -2.43 9.92
CA GLY A 158 0.29 -3.01 9.55
C GLY A 158 -0.85 -2.00 9.38
N SER A 159 -0.65 -0.71 9.73
CA SER A 159 -1.71 0.31 9.63
C SER A 159 -1.15 1.73 9.57
N TYR A 160 -2.03 2.74 9.58
CA TYR A 160 -1.62 4.14 9.71
C TYR A 160 -0.87 4.37 11.03
N LEU A 161 0.29 4.98 10.95
CA LEU A 161 1.23 5.17 12.09
C LEU A 161 1.74 3.86 12.71
N GLY A 162 1.90 2.81 11.90
CA GLY A 162 2.45 1.53 12.35
C GLY A 162 1.42 0.58 12.96
N THR A 163 1.86 -0.60 13.36
CA THR A 163 0.98 -1.66 13.88
C THR A 163 0.25 -1.25 15.15
N ASN A 164 0.88 -0.46 16.00
CA ASN A 164 0.30 0.04 17.24
C ASN A 164 -0.41 1.39 17.10
N ASN A 165 -0.40 2.02 15.93
CA ASN A 165 -0.94 3.35 15.64
C ASN A 165 -0.31 4.48 16.48
N ASP A 166 0.94 4.34 16.89
CA ASP A 166 1.67 5.30 17.73
C ASP A 166 2.83 6.00 17.00
N GLY A 167 3.08 5.62 15.74
CA GLY A 167 4.18 6.14 14.92
C GLY A 167 5.56 5.63 15.34
N ILE A 168 5.61 4.56 16.13
CA ILE A 168 6.84 3.92 16.62
C ILE A 168 6.99 2.56 15.95
N PHE A 169 8.20 2.28 15.50
CA PHE A 169 8.60 0.99 14.93
C PHE A 169 9.26 0.12 15.98
#